data_ae48558dec11a3b2d5176c5f1aeac959
#
_entry.id   ae48558dec11a3b2d5176c5f1aeac959
#
_cell.length_a   1.000
_cell.length_b   1.000
_cell.length_c   1.000
_cell.angle_alpha   90.00
_cell.angle_beta   90.00
_cell.angle_gamma   90.00
#
_symmetry.space_group_name_H-M   'P 1'
#
loop_
_entity.id
_entity.type
_entity.pdbx_description
1 polymer ?
#
loop_
_entity_poly.entity_id
_entity_poly.type
_entity_poly.pdbx_seq_one_letter_code
_entity_poly.pdbx_strand_id
1 'polypeptide(L)'
;MAEEQPVNTNTNGEDEDELDEEYEELEPDLKGLVEYVARALVDKPNAVKVDEVQDGNTTVYELEVDEEDIGKVIGRQGRVVRGLRALVKAAATRKGVRVDLDVV
;
A
#
# COMPACT_ATOMS: atom_id res chain seq x y z
N MET A 1 -10.92 -36.11 0.63
CA MET A 1 -10.70 -35.98 0.56
C MET A 1 -10.36 -35.42 0.47
N ALA A 2 -10.31 -34.84 0.49
CA ALA A 2 -9.90 -34.29 0.40
C ALA A 2 -9.59 -33.71 0.10
N GLU A 3 -9.66 -33.57 0.04
CA GLU A 3 -9.29 -33.22 -0.23
C GLU A 3 -9.29 -32.50 -0.44
N GLU A 4 -9.38 -32.12 -0.34
CA GLU A 4 -9.14 -31.58 -0.44
C GLU A 4 -8.98 -30.84 -0.52
N GLN A 5 -8.82 -30.41 -0.40
CA GLN A 5 -8.31 -29.80 -0.41
C GLN A 5 -8.26 -29.02 -0.60
N PRO A 6 -8.39 -28.61 -0.64
CA PRO A 6 -8.05 -27.87 -0.91
C PRO A 6 -7.68 -27.25 -1.34
N VAL A 7 -7.65 -26.85 -1.30
CA VAL A 7 -7.14 -26.54 -1.74
C VAL A 7 -6.57 -26.41 -2.28
N ASN A 8 -6.44 -26.29 -2.39
CA ASN A 8 -5.77 -26.40 -2.84
C ASN A 8 -5.38 -26.68 -3.32
N THR A 9 -5.50 -26.62 -3.38
CA THR A 9 -4.94 -27.09 -3.74
C THR A 9 -4.57 -27.44 -4.64
N ASN A 10 -4.61 -27.30 -5.01
CA ASN A 10 -4.07 -27.81 -5.90
C ASN A 10 -3.19 -27.99 -6.50
N THR A 11 -3.53 -28.37 -6.41
CA THR A 11 -2.59 -27.87 -7.21
C THR A 11 -1.43 -28.64 -7.75
N ASN A 12 -0.92 -28.41 -9.00
CA ASN A 12 0.25 -29.11 -9.45
C ASN A 12 1.42 -28.12 -9.54
N GLY A 13 2.66 -28.64 -9.64
CA GLY A 13 3.83 -27.78 -9.60
C GLY A 13 3.93 -26.80 -10.76
N GLU A 14 3.43 -27.19 -11.90
CA GLU A 14 3.50 -26.32 -13.08
C GLU A 14 2.68 -25.05 -12.86
N ASP A 15 1.49 -25.22 -12.30
CA ASP A 15 0.63 -24.08 -12.04
C ASP A 15 1.25 -23.17 -10.99
N GLU A 16 1.87 -23.78 -10.01
CA GLU A 16 2.53 -23.01 -8.95
C GLU A 16 3.67 -22.18 -9.51
N ASP A 17 4.45 -22.75 -10.43
CA ASP A 17 5.57 -22.04 -11.04
C ASP A 17 5.07 -20.87 -11.87
N GLU A 18 4.01 -21.06 -12.61
CA GLU A 18 3.43 -19.98 -13.40
C GLU A 18 2.94 -18.86 -12.51
N LEU A 19 2.29 -19.21 -11.41
CA LEU A 19 1.81 -18.21 -10.47
C LEU A 19 2.96 -17.43 -9.85
N ASP A 20 4.05 -18.12 -9.52
CA ASP A 20 5.20 -17.47 -8.92
C ASP A 20 5.83 -16.47 -9.88
N GLU A 21 5.95 -16.81 -11.15
CA GLU A 21 6.50 -15.90 -12.15
C GLU A 21 5.63 -14.68 -12.31
N GLU A 22 4.33 -14.90 -12.40
CA GLU A 22 3.38 -13.82 -12.53
C GLU A 22 3.45 -12.91 -11.32
N TYR A 23 3.54 -13.53 -10.15
CA TYR A 23 3.59 -12.80 -8.90
C TYR A 23 4.85 -11.95 -8.79
N GLU A 24 5.97 -12.46 -9.29
CA GLU A 24 7.23 -11.72 -9.26
C GLU A 24 7.20 -10.49 -10.14
N GLU A 25 6.44 -10.54 -11.22
CA GLU A 25 6.32 -9.40 -12.11
C GLU A 25 5.41 -8.32 -11.54
N LEU A 26 4.57 -8.68 -10.59
CA LEU A 26 3.67 -7.71 -9.98
C LEU A 26 4.42 -6.98 -8.89
N GLU A 27 4.69 -5.71 -9.14
CA GLU A 27 5.36 -4.90 -8.14
C GLU A 27 4.32 -4.16 -7.31
N PRO A 28 4.55 -4.01 -6.00
CA PRO A 28 3.62 -3.24 -5.19
C PRO A 28 3.56 -1.81 -5.71
N ASP A 29 2.36 -1.33 -5.92
CA ASP A 29 2.11 0.05 -6.28
C ASP A 29 1.87 0.83 -5.00
N LEU A 30 2.95 1.35 -4.43
CA LEU A 30 2.86 2.01 -3.13
C LEU A 30 2.04 3.28 -3.21
N LYS A 31 2.16 4.01 -4.31
CA LYS A 31 1.33 5.19 -4.50
C LYS A 31 -0.14 4.82 -4.54
N GLY A 32 -0.47 3.77 -5.29
CA GLY A 32 -1.85 3.30 -5.37
C GLY A 32 -2.37 2.81 -4.04
N LEU A 33 -1.52 2.19 -3.24
CA LEU A 33 -1.90 1.75 -1.90
C LEU A 33 -2.29 2.93 -1.03
N VAL A 34 -1.47 3.98 -1.03
CA VAL A 34 -1.75 5.17 -0.25
C VAL A 34 -3.06 5.81 -0.72
N GLU A 35 -3.24 5.91 -2.04
CA GLU A 35 -4.47 6.48 -2.60
C GLU A 35 -5.69 5.67 -2.18
N TYR A 36 -5.58 4.36 -2.27
CA TYR A 36 -6.70 3.49 -1.95
C TYR A 36 -7.12 3.64 -0.49
N VAL A 37 -6.15 3.59 0.40
CA VAL A 37 -6.45 3.69 1.83
C VAL A 37 -7.01 5.06 2.17
N ALA A 38 -6.41 6.12 1.63
CA ALA A 38 -6.88 7.47 1.89
C ALA A 38 -8.31 7.65 1.43
N ARG A 39 -8.62 7.17 0.22
CA ARG A 39 -10.00 7.29 -0.30
C ARG A 39 -11.00 6.53 0.54
N ALA A 40 -10.57 5.43 1.14
CA ALA A 40 -11.46 4.65 2.00
C ALA A 40 -11.74 5.35 3.33
N LEU A 41 -10.86 6.24 3.75
CA LEU A 41 -10.97 6.90 5.06
C LEU A 41 -11.72 8.22 5.02
N VAL A 42 -11.75 8.89 3.87
CA VAL A 42 -12.24 10.27 3.79
C VAL A 42 -13.66 10.34 3.27
N ASP A 43 -14.30 11.48 3.51
CA ASP A 43 -15.63 11.75 2.97
C ASP A 43 -15.58 12.28 1.54
N LYS A 44 -14.44 12.87 1.15
CA LYS A 44 -14.29 13.48 -0.16
C LYS A 44 -13.16 12.78 -0.92
N PRO A 45 -13.42 11.57 -1.42
CA PRO A 45 -12.35 10.79 -2.06
C PRO A 45 -11.80 11.43 -3.34
N ASN A 46 -12.61 12.26 -4.02
CA ASN A 46 -12.13 12.90 -5.24
C ASN A 46 -11.07 13.97 -4.98
N ALA A 47 -10.93 14.39 -3.72
CA ALA A 47 -9.91 15.37 -3.35
C ALA A 47 -8.59 14.74 -2.95
N VAL A 48 -8.53 13.40 -2.91
CA VAL A 48 -7.30 12.70 -2.53
C VAL A 48 -6.29 12.78 -3.66
N LYS A 49 -5.08 13.21 -3.32
CA LYS A 49 -3.96 13.27 -4.25
C LYS A 49 -2.72 12.75 -3.56
N VAL A 50 -1.92 12.00 -4.31
CA VAL A 50 -0.64 11.52 -3.81
C VAL A 50 0.42 11.87 -4.82
N ASP A 51 1.45 12.57 -4.38
CA ASP A 51 2.60 12.91 -5.21
C ASP A 51 3.82 12.18 -4.70
N GLU A 52 4.70 11.80 -5.63
CA GLU A 52 5.98 11.19 -5.28
C GLU A 52 7.07 12.24 -5.40
N VAL A 53 7.82 12.42 -4.34
CA VAL A 53 8.92 13.37 -4.31
C VAL A 53 10.19 12.61 -3.91
N GLN A 54 11.25 12.77 -4.70
CA GLN A 54 12.53 12.17 -4.37
C GLN A 54 13.30 13.09 -3.44
N ASP A 55 13.78 12.51 -2.34
CA ASP A 55 14.60 13.22 -1.37
C ASP A 55 15.83 12.34 -1.10
N GLY A 56 16.89 12.59 -1.86
CA GLY A 56 18.06 11.73 -1.81
C GLY A 56 17.71 10.33 -2.27
N ASN A 57 17.89 9.35 -1.39
CA ASN A 57 17.58 7.95 -1.69
C ASN A 57 16.20 7.54 -1.22
N THR A 58 15.42 8.49 -0.72
CA THR A 58 14.10 8.22 -0.18
C THR A 58 13.03 8.78 -1.09
N THR A 59 12.01 7.98 -1.36
CA THR A 59 10.81 8.45 -2.06
C THR A 59 9.80 8.85 -1.01
N VAL A 60 9.35 10.09 -1.05
CA VAL A 60 8.34 10.59 -0.11
C VAL A 60 7.01 10.65 -0.85
N TYR A 61 6.01 9.98 -0.29
CA TYR A 61 4.65 10.08 -0.80
C TYR A 61 3.95 11.19 -0.04
N GLU A 62 3.57 12.24 -0.74
CA GLU A 62 2.88 13.38 -0.14
C GLU A 62 1.40 13.22 -0.39
N LEU A 63 0.67 13.01 0.68
CA LEU A 63 -0.77 12.78 0.62
C LEU A 63 -1.50 14.08 0.93
N GLU A 64 -2.37 14.43 0.00
CA GLU A 64 -3.23 15.60 0.16
C GLU A 64 -4.68 15.15 0.17
N VAL A 65 -5.45 15.67 1.11
CA VAL A 65 -6.89 15.39 1.18
C VAL A 65 -7.61 16.70 1.41
N ASP A 66 -8.94 16.65 1.35
CA ASP A 66 -9.72 17.84 1.69
C ASP A 66 -9.42 18.22 3.13
N GLU A 67 -9.38 19.53 3.36
CA GLU A 67 -9.05 20.09 4.66
C GLU A 67 -9.94 19.52 5.77
N GLU A 68 -11.20 19.27 5.48
CA GLU A 68 -12.14 18.71 6.44
C GLU A 68 -11.86 17.26 6.77
N ASP A 69 -11.10 16.58 5.93
CA ASP A 69 -10.81 15.16 6.11
C ASP A 69 -9.45 14.89 6.71
N ILE A 70 -8.64 15.94 6.96
CA ILE A 70 -7.28 15.75 7.46
C ILE A 70 -7.28 14.93 8.75
N GLY A 71 -8.22 15.24 9.64
CA GLY A 71 -8.30 14.50 10.91
C GLY A 71 -8.54 13.02 10.74
N LYS A 72 -9.22 12.62 9.66
CA LYS A 72 -9.50 11.22 9.40
C LYS A 72 -8.28 10.44 8.97
N VAL A 73 -7.37 11.09 8.22
CA VAL A 73 -6.16 10.40 7.80
C VAL A 73 -5.04 10.47 8.84
N ILE A 74 -5.05 11.49 9.68
CA ILE A 74 -4.12 11.56 10.80
C ILE A 74 -4.54 10.59 11.90
N GLY A 75 -5.83 10.64 12.24
CA GLY A 75 -6.38 9.81 13.29
C GLY A 75 -6.05 10.33 14.68
N ARG A 76 -6.68 9.73 15.68
CA ARG A 76 -6.47 10.13 17.07
C ARG A 76 -5.00 9.92 17.41
N GLN A 77 -4.35 10.99 17.88
CA GLN A 77 -2.95 10.95 18.29
C GLN A 77 -2.03 10.46 17.17
N GLY A 78 -2.45 10.65 15.91
CA GLY A 78 -1.64 10.28 14.77
C GLY A 78 -1.59 8.80 14.50
N ARG A 79 -2.50 8.01 15.04
CA ARG A 79 -2.43 6.55 14.93
C ARG A 79 -2.65 6.06 13.51
N VAL A 80 -3.55 6.71 12.77
CA VAL A 80 -3.85 6.26 11.41
C VAL A 80 -2.66 6.52 10.50
N VAL A 81 -2.12 7.74 10.53
CA VAL A 81 -1.00 8.07 9.66
C VAL A 81 0.24 7.26 10.01
N ARG A 82 0.46 6.98 11.31
CA ARG A 82 1.59 6.14 11.69
C ARG A 82 1.43 4.72 11.21
N GLY A 83 0.21 4.19 11.28
CA GLY A 83 -0.07 2.85 10.77
C GLY A 83 0.13 2.77 9.27
N LEU A 84 -0.35 3.77 8.56
CA LEU A 84 -0.20 3.81 7.11
C LEU A 84 1.27 3.93 6.72
N ARG A 85 2.01 4.79 7.44
CA ARG A 85 3.44 4.94 7.19
C ARG A 85 4.18 3.63 7.42
N ALA A 86 3.85 2.93 8.51
CA ALA A 86 4.48 1.66 8.80
C ALA A 86 4.19 0.62 7.71
N LEU A 87 2.96 0.61 7.21
CA LEU A 87 2.58 -0.33 6.16
C LEU A 87 3.35 -0.06 4.88
N VAL A 88 3.44 1.20 4.48
CA VAL A 88 4.16 1.58 3.26
C VAL A 88 5.64 1.24 3.39
N LYS A 89 6.23 1.51 4.55
CA LYS A 89 7.64 1.21 4.78
C LYS A 89 7.90 -0.30 4.77
N ALA A 90 7.00 -1.08 5.33
CA ALA A 90 7.15 -2.53 5.32
C ALA A 90 7.12 -3.08 3.89
N ALA A 91 6.20 -2.57 3.07
CA ALA A 91 6.11 -3.01 1.69
C ALA A 91 7.36 -2.59 0.90
N ALA A 92 7.89 -1.40 1.19
CA ALA A 92 9.08 -0.91 0.50
C ALA A 92 10.32 -1.72 0.88
N THR A 93 10.38 -2.20 2.11
CA THR A 93 11.51 -3.01 2.56
C THR A 93 11.69 -4.25 1.70
N ARG A 94 10.59 -4.86 1.29
CA ARG A 94 10.65 -6.04 0.45
C ARG A 94 11.30 -5.75 -0.90
N LYS A 95 11.19 -4.50 -1.36
CA LYS A 95 11.77 -4.07 -2.63
C LYS A 95 13.17 -3.50 -2.47
N GLY A 96 13.63 -3.34 -1.25
CA GLY A 96 14.93 -2.76 -0.99
C GLY A 96 14.99 -1.26 -1.23
N VAL A 97 13.85 -0.58 -1.14
CA VAL A 97 13.81 0.87 -1.36
C VAL A 97 13.40 1.58 -0.07
N ARG A 98 13.69 2.86 -0.01
CA ARG A 98 13.34 3.69 1.14
C ARG A 98 12.20 4.61 0.78
N VAL A 99 11.20 4.63 1.63
CA VAL A 99 10.05 5.50 1.42
C VAL A 99 9.66 6.18 2.71
N ASP A 100 8.92 7.25 2.59
CA ASP A 100 8.27 7.90 3.71
C ASP A 100 6.93 8.42 3.24
N LEU A 101 6.12 8.86 4.18
CA LEU A 101 4.77 9.35 3.89
C LEU A 101 4.53 10.60 4.71
N ASP A 102 4.14 11.67 4.03
CA ASP A 102 3.76 12.92 4.67
C ASP A 102 2.35 13.30 4.28
N VAL A 103 1.62 13.85 5.22
CA VAL A 103 0.32 14.47 4.94
C VAL A 103 0.55 15.96 4.82
N VAL A 104 0.23 16.51 3.66
CA VAL A 104 0.50 17.93 3.38
C VAL A 104 -0.76 18.77 3.34
#